data_813630beca710fc93c1a961d3dabd62f
#
_entry.id   813630beca710fc93c1a961d3dabd62f
#
_cell.length_a   1.000
_cell.length_b   1.000
_cell.length_c   1.000
_cell.angle_alpha   90.00
_cell.angle_beta   90.00
_cell.angle_gamma   90.00
#
_symmetry.space_group_name_H-M   'P 1'
#
loop_
_entity.id
_entity.type
_entity.pdbx_description
1 polymer ?
#
loop_
_entity_poly.entity_id
_entity_poly.type
_entity_poly.pdbx_seq_one_letter_code
_entity_poly.pdbx_strand_id
1 'polypeptide(L)'
;MDISPIIISMKTATIAILFTFILGLLAARWILYRKSDATRIFWDGIFTMPLVLPPTVAGFFLLVFFGSYGPVGKLFENYLGIKIAFSWGATILAAVVMSFPLMYRSARGALEQIDEDLIFAARTLGMSEWSIFFRVMIPNALPGIISGGVLAFARGLGEFGATAMIAGNIRGKTRT
;
A
#
# COMPACT_ATOMS: atom_id res chain seq x y z
N MET A 1 -20.72 -23.98 -9.95
CA MET A 1 -20.22 -22.85 -9.11
C MET A 1 -19.30 -21.98 -9.96
N ASP A 2 -19.50 -20.65 -9.93
CA ASP A 2 -18.63 -19.71 -10.65
C ASP A 2 -17.37 -19.45 -9.80
N ILE A 3 -16.24 -19.97 -10.23
CA ILE A 3 -14.95 -19.85 -9.50
C ILE A 3 -14.22 -18.54 -9.88
N SER A 4 -14.74 -17.79 -10.86
CA SER A 4 -14.08 -16.59 -11.37
C SER A 4 -13.81 -15.52 -10.30
N PRO A 5 -14.68 -15.25 -9.30
CA PRO A 5 -14.38 -14.28 -8.25
C PRO A 5 -13.16 -14.66 -7.40
N ILE A 6 -13.04 -15.95 -7.05
CA ILE A 6 -11.90 -16.43 -6.26
C ILE A 6 -10.59 -16.22 -7.01
N ILE A 7 -10.56 -16.57 -8.30
CA ILE A 7 -9.36 -16.40 -9.14
C ILE A 7 -9.02 -14.91 -9.29
N ILE A 8 -10.02 -14.05 -9.51
CA ILE A 8 -9.81 -12.61 -9.65
C ILE A 8 -9.29 -12.03 -8.34
N SER A 9 -9.88 -12.38 -7.19
CA SER A 9 -9.44 -11.92 -5.87
C SER A 9 -8.00 -12.33 -5.57
N MET A 10 -7.65 -13.60 -5.78
CA MET A 10 -6.29 -14.11 -5.58
C MET A 10 -5.28 -13.39 -6.47
N LYS A 11 -5.58 -13.27 -7.76
CA LYS A 11 -4.72 -12.57 -8.72
C LYS A 11 -4.55 -11.10 -8.36
N THR A 12 -5.64 -10.42 -7.98
CA THR A 12 -5.62 -9.03 -7.55
C THR A 12 -4.78 -8.86 -6.29
N ALA A 13 -5.01 -9.68 -5.25
CA ALA A 13 -4.29 -9.60 -3.98
C ALA A 13 -2.80 -9.89 -4.16
N THR A 14 -2.44 -10.88 -4.99
CA THR A 14 -1.03 -11.23 -5.26
C THR A 14 -0.27 -10.08 -5.95
N ILE A 15 -0.91 -9.39 -6.88
CA ILE A 15 -0.27 -8.22 -7.51
C ILE A 15 -0.29 -7.02 -6.58
N ALA A 16 -1.41 -6.80 -5.88
CA ALA A 16 -1.53 -5.68 -4.95
C ALA A 16 -0.48 -5.74 -3.83
N ILE A 17 -0.19 -6.95 -3.28
CA ILE A 17 0.79 -7.07 -2.19
C ILE A 17 2.19 -6.66 -2.63
N LEU A 18 2.59 -6.88 -3.87
CA LEU A 18 3.91 -6.46 -4.36
C LEU A 18 4.05 -4.93 -4.29
N PHE A 19 3.04 -4.20 -4.79
CA PHE A 19 3.03 -2.74 -4.72
C PHE A 19 2.91 -2.25 -3.27
N THR A 20 2.00 -2.83 -2.50
CA THR A 20 1.77 -2.47 -1.09
C THR A 20 3.02 -2.68 -0.25
N PHE A 21 3.72 -3.79 -0.45
CA PHE A 21 4.95 -4.12 0.27
C PHE A 21 6.05 -3.09 0.00
N ILE A 22 6.31 -2.81 -1.28
CA ILE A 22 7.34 -1.85 -1.69
C ILE A 22 6.98 -0.43 -1.20
N LEU A 23 5.76 0.04 -1.47
CA LEU A 23 5.32 1.37 -1.09
C LEU A 23 5.26 1.55 0.43
N GLY A 24 4.76 0.55 1.16
CA GLY A 24 4.67 0.59 2.61
C GLY A 24 6.05 0.63 3.27
N LEU A 25 6.99 -0.18 2.79
CA LEU A 25 8.37 -0.18 3.30
C LEU A 25 9.11 1.13 2.99
N LEU A 26 8.96 1.66 1.77
CA LEU A 26 9.55 2.94 1.38
C LEU A 26 8.95 4.11 2.17
N ALA A 27 7.62 4.11 2.39
CA ALA A 27 6.95 5.11 3.19
C ALA A 27 7.40 5.06 4.66
N ALA A 28 7.53 3.85 5.24
CA ALA A 28 8.04 3.65 6.60
C ALA A 28 9.45 4.21 6.74
N ARG A 29 10.35 3.86 5.81
CA ARG A 29 11.69 4.40 5.77
C ARG A 29 11.69 5.93 5.63
N TRP A 30 10.89 6.46 4.72
CA TRP A 30 10.82 7.91 4.47
C TRP A 30 10.41 8.70 5.72
N ILE A 31 9.43 8.19 6.48
CA ILE A 31 8.99 8.81 7.75
C ILE A 31 10.09 8.76 8.82
N LEU A 32 10.79 7.64 8.96
CA LEU A 32 11.86 7.50 9.95
C LEU A 32 12.97 8.54 9.80
N TYR A 33 13.30 8.90 8.56
CA TYR A 33 14.34 9.90 8.28
C TYR A 33 13.85 11.37 8.34
N ARG A 34 12.59 11.62 8.69
CA ARG A 34 12.09 12.98 8.88
C ARG A 34 12.50 13.55 10.24
N LYS A 35 13.07 14.76 10.23
CA LYS A 35 13.54 15.45 11.46
C LYS A 35 12.39 16.16 12.21
N SER A 36 11.34 16.58 11.51
CA SER A 36 10.22 17.33 12.10
C SER A 36 9.10 16.40 12.55
N ASP A 37 8.77 16.43 13.83
CA ASP A 37 7.69 15.63 14.41
C ASP A 37 6.33 16.02 13.83
N ALA A 38 6.08 17.29 13.58
CA ALA A 38 4.85 17.74 12.94
C ALA A 38 4.67 17.13 11.54
N THR A 39 5.76 17.05 10.76
CA THR A 39 5.74 16.39 9.44
C THR A 39 5.49 14.89 9.55
N ARG A 40 6.09 14.23 10.54
CA ARG A 40 5.88 12.80 10.80
C ARG A 40 4.41 12.52 11.14
N ILE A 41 3.83 13.27 12.08
CA ILE A 41 2.44 13.13 12.51
C ILE A 41 1.47 13.38 11.34
N PHE A 42 1.70 14.43 10.56
CA PHE A 42 0.84 14.78 9.43
C PHE A 42 0.78 13.65 8.37
N TRP A 43 1.94 13.15 7.94
CA TRP A 43 2.00 12.09 6.93
C TRP A 43 1.57 10.74 7.47
N ASP A 44 1.82 10.47 8.76
CA ASP A 44 1.30 9.27 9.41
C ASP A 44 -0.23 9.25 9.40
N GLY A 45 -0.85 10.40 9.67
CA GLY A 45 -2.30 10.58 9.53
C GLY A 45 -2.79 10.30 8.11
N ILE A 46 -2.12 10.86 7.08
CA ILE A 46 -2.48 10.63 5.67
C ILE A 46 -2.33 9.16 5.29
N PHE A 47 -1.22 8.52 5.64
CA PHE A 47 -0.94 7.13 5.29
C PHE A 47 -1.87 6.13 6.00
N THR A 48 -2.39 6.50 7.17
CA THR A 48 -3.32 5.65 7.92
C THR A 48 -4.79 5.97 7.67
N MET A 49 -5.09 7.07 6.98
CA MET A 49 -6.47 7.49 6.69
C MET A 49 -7.34 6.41 6.04
N PRO A 50 -6.86 5.61 5.05
CA PRO A 50 -7.68 4.57 4.45
C PRO A 50 -8.13 3.47 5.43
N LEU A 51 -7.44 3.31 6.56
CA LEU A 51 -7.82 2.33 7.59
C LEU A 51 -9.05 2.76 8.39
N VAL A 52 -9.23 4.06 8.55
CA VAL A 52 -10.33 4.66 9.35
C VAL A 52 -11.58 4.87 8.50
N LEU A 53 -11.41 5.13 7.20
CA LEU A 53 -12.52 5.34 6.29
C LEU A 53 -13.29 4.04 6.01
N PRO A 54 -14.63 4.07 5.97
CA PRO A 54 -15.40 2.96 5.43
C PRO A 54 -14.92 2.61 4.01
N PRO A 55 -14.75 1.32 3.67
CA PRO A 55 -14.19 0.91 2.36
C PRO A 55 -14.94 1.50 1.16
N THR A 56 -16.27 1.62 1.25
CA THR A 56 -17.09 2.24 0.20
C THR A 56 -16.79 3.72 0.02
N VAL A 57 -16.53 4.43 1.12
CA VAL A 57 -16.16 5.87 1.08
C VAL A 57 -14.78 6.04 0.46
N ALA A 58 -13.81 5.22 0.85
CA ALA A 58 -12.49 5.22 0.23
C ALA A 58 -12.58 4.90 -1.28
N GLY A 59 -13.38 3.90 -1.66
CA GLY A 59 -13.65 3.57 -3.06
C GLY A 59 -14.32 4.69 -3.84
N PHE A 60 -15.24 5.44 -3.22
CA PHE A 60 -15.83 6.63 -3.82
C PHE A 60 -14.79 7.72 -4.10
N PHE A 61 -13.91 8.02 -3.14
CA PHE A 61 -12.81 8.95 -3.39
C PHE A 61 -11.89 8.46 -4.51
N LEU A 62 -11.55 7.19 -4.54
CA LEU A 62 -10.77 6.64 -5.65
C LEU A 62 -11.50 6.81 -7.00
N LEU A 63 -12.82 6.60 -7.04
CA LEU A 63 -13.61 6.83 -8.26
C LEU A 63 -13.60 8.30 -8.68
N VAL A 64 -13.72 9.25 -7.74
CA VAL A 64 -13.66 10.68 -8.02
C VAL A 64 -12.29 11.09 -8.57
N PHE A 65 -11.19 10.54 -8.03
CA PHE A 65 -9.83 10.89 -8.49
C PHE A 65 -9.42 10.18 -9.78
N PHE A 66 -9.73 8.89 -9.91
CA PHE A 66 -9.27 8.01 -11.01
C PHE A 66 -10.35 7.71 -12.06
N GLY A 67 -11.58 8.18 -11.87
CA GLY A 67 -12.64 8.11 -12.87
C GLY A 67 -12.37 8.96 -14.11
N SER A 68 -13.05 8.69 -15.22
CA SER A 68 -12.84 9.40 -16.50
C SER A 68 -13.01 10.93 -16.41
N TYR A 69 -13.75 11.42 -15.43
CA TYR A 69 -13.92 12.87 -15.18
C TYR A 69 -13.01 13.39 -14.07
N GLY A 70 -12.30 12.51 -13.36
CA GLY A 70 -11.38 12.87 -12.29
C GLY A 70 -10.05 13.44 -12.80
N PRO A 71 -9.31 14.15 -11.94
CA PRO A 71 -8.05 14.80 -12.35
C PRO A 71 -7.00 13.80 -12.84
N VAL A 72 -6.85 12.67 -12.16
CA VAL A 72 -5.88 11.63 -12.52
C VAL A 72 -6.41 10.77 -13.67
N GLY A 73 -7.70 10.40 -13.64
CA GLY A 73 -8.31 9.61 -14.70
C GLY A 73 -8.23 10.28 -16.07
N LYS A 74 -8.54 11.59 -16.16
CA LYS A 74 -8.38 12.38 -17.39
C LYS A 74 -6.94 12.38 -17.90
N LEU A 75 -5.97 12.49 -17.00
CA LEU A 75 -4.55 12.51 -17.35
C LEU A 75 -4.14 11.18 -17.98
N PHE A 76 -4.54 10.05 -17.38
CA PHE A 76 -4.27 8.73 -17.93
C PHE A 76 -5.02 8.45 -19.25
N GLU A 77 -6.26 8.89 -19.37
CA GLU A 77 -7.06 8.72 -20.59
C GLU A 77 -6.48 9.55 -21.75
N ASN A 78 -6.09 10.82 -21.50
CA ASN A 78 -5.58 11.73 -22.52
C ASN A 78 -4.15 11.37 -23.00
N TYR A 79 -3.26 10.96 -22.09
CA TYR A 79 -1.85 10.71 -22.43
C TYR A 79 -1.56 9.25 -22.77
N LEU A 80 -2.27 8.30 -22.16
CA LEU A 80 -2.01 6.87 -22.29
C LEU A 80 -3.16 6.10 -22.96
N GLY A 81 -4.32 6.74 -23.17
CA GLY A 81 -5.51 6.07 -23.70
C GLY A 81 -6.11 5.00 -22.76
N ILE A 82 -5.73 5.01 -21.48
CA ILE A 82 -6.10 3.97 -20.51
C ILE A 82 -7.18 4.50 -19.58
N LYS A 83 -8.33 3.78 -19.52
CA LYS A 83 -9.38 3.98 -18.53
C LYS A 83 -9.09 3.14 -17.29
N ILE A 84 -8.80 3.81 -16.16
CA ILE A 84 -8.52 3.14 -14.88
C ILE A 84 -9.82 2.60 -14.27
N ALA A 85 -10.82 3.46 -14.09
CA ALA A 85 -12.11 3.05 -13.52
C ALA A 85 -12.78 1.94 -14.35
N PHE A 86 -13.53 1.05 -13.68
CA PHE A 86 -14.23 -0.10 -14.28
C PHE A 86 -13.31 -1.09 -15.01
N SER A 87 -12.02 -1.11 -14.63
CA SER A 87 -11.01 -2.04 -15.14
C SER A 87 -10.52 -2.97 -14.03
N TRP A 88 -9.86 -4.06 -14.42
CA TRP A 88 -9.17 -4.90 -13.44
C TRP A 88 -8.03 -4.16 -12.71
N GLY A 89 -7.39 -3.17 -13.36
CA GLY A 89 -6.42 -2.30 -12.72
C GLY A 89 -7.01 -1.50 -11.54
N ALA A 90 -8.30 -1.13 -11.62
CA ALA A 90 -8.99 -0.47 -10.51
C ALA A 90 -9.14 -1.38 -9.28
N THR A 91 -9.31 -2.70 -9.46
CA THR A 91 -9.36 -3.66 -8.34
C THR A 91 -8.02 -3.72 -7.63
N ILE A 92 -6.91 -3.72 -8.37
CA ILE A 92 -5.56 -3.69 -7.82
C ILE A 92 -5.33 -2.39 -7.06
N LEU A 93 -5.69 -1.24 -7.65
CA LEU A 93 -5.55 0.07 -7.01
C LEU A 93 -6.32 0.13 -5.67
N ALA A 94 -7.57 -0.33 -5.65
CA ALA A 94 -8.37 -0.39 -4.43
C ALA A 94 -7.71 -1.29 -3.37
N ALA A 95 -7.27 -2.49 -3.75
CA ALA A 95 -6.60 -3.41 -2.84
C ALA A 95 -5.29 -2.82 -2.29
N VAL A 96 -4.48 -2.16 -3.11
CA VAL A 96 -3.25 -1.48 -2.68
C VAL A 96 -3.56 -0.39 -1.66
N VAL A 97 -4.47 0.52 -1.97
CA VAL A 97 -4.80 1.65 -1.09
C VAL A 97 -5.34 1.19 0.26
N MET A 98 -6.20 0.16 0.26
CA MET A 98 -6.81 -0.35 1.49
C MET A 98 -5.88 -1.24 2.34
N SER A 99 -4.89 -1.89 1.73
CA SER A 99 -3.91 -2.72 2.44
C SER A 99 -2.63 -1.96 2.84
N PHE A 100 -2.34 -0.86 2.16
CA PHE A 100 -1.14 -0.04 2.38
C PHE A 100 -0.93 0.40 3.83
N PRO A 101 -1.95 0.90 4.58
CA PRO A 101 -1.75 1.34 5.95
C PRO A 101 -1.24 0.22 6.88
N LEU A 102 -1.70 -1.02 6.68
CA LEU A 102 -1.29 -2.17 7.50
C LEU A 102 0.19 -2.49 7.26
N MET A 103 0.60 -2.55 6.00
CA MET A 103 2.01 -2.77 5.65
C MET A 103 2.91 -1.64 6.17
N TYR A 104 2.50 -0.39 5.94
CA TYR A 104 3.22 0.79 6.39
C TYR A 104 3.42 0.79 7.91
N ARG A 105 2.35 0.61 8.69
CA ARG A 105 2.43 0.63 10.17
C ARG A 105 3.25 -0.51 10.72
N SER A 106 3.09 -1.71 10.19
CA SER A 106 3.88 -2.88 10.62
C SER A 106 5.36 -2.70 10.30
N ALA A 107 5.69 -2.27 9.08
CA ALA A 107 7.07 -2.00 8.69
C ALA A 107 7.68 -0.89 9.53
N ARG A 108 6.97 0.21 9.74
CA ARG A 108 7.42 1.33 10.57
C ARG A 108 7.67 0.87 12.01
N GLY A 109 6.71 0.20 12.66
CA GLY A 109 6.87 -0.26 14.03
C GLY A 109 8.01 -1.26 14.20
N ALA A 110 8.25 -2.13 13.21
CA ALA A 110 9.37 -3.05 13.23
C ALA A 110 10.73 -2.34 13.07
N LEU A 111 10.78 -1.31 12.22
CA LEU A 111 12.01 -0.53 12.03
C LEU A 111 12.30 0.39 13.22
N GLU A 112 11.29 0.92 13.91
CA GLU A 112 11.45 1.76 15.10
C GLU A 112 11.91 0.98 16.36
N GLN A 113 11.76 -0.35 16.36
CA GLN A 113 12.21 -1.21 17.45
C GLN A 113 13.70 -1.61 17.34
N ILE A 114 14.38 -1.24 16.27
CA ILE A 114 15.80 -1.54 16.11
C ILE A 114 16.61 -0.65 17.04
N ASP A 115 17.57 -1.25 17.74
CA ASP A 115 18.48 -0.54 18.63
C ASP A 115 19.28 0.51 17.86
N GLU A 116 19.23 1.74 18.35
CA GLU A 116 19.95 2.87 17.75
C GLU A 116 21.46 2.67 17.79
N ASP A 117 22.00 1.97 18.80
CA ASP A 117 23.43 1.67 18.90
C ASP A 117 23.92 0.82 17.74
N LEU A 118 23.08 -0.08 17.24
CA LEU A 118 23.38 -0.87 16.04
C LEU A 118 23.52 0.02 14.78
N ILE A 119 22.67 1.02 14.68
CA ILE A 119 22.69 1.98 13.57
C ILE A 119 23.91 2.89 13.68
N PHE A 120 24.24 3.37 14.89
CA PHE A 120 25.42 4.19 15.15
C PHE A 120 26.71 3.42 14.89
N ALA A 121 26.81 2.17 15.33
CA ALA A 121 27.94 1.29 15.03
C ALA A 121 28.17 1.13 13.52
N ALA A 122 27.09 0.90 12.75
CA ALA A 122 27.18 0.80 11.29
C ALA A 122 27.65 2.10 10.63
N ARG A 123 27.22 3.25 11.15
CA ARG A 123 27.69 4.58 10.68
C ARG A 123 29.16 4.80 10.97
N THR A 124 29.66 4.41 12.16
CA THR A 124 31.09 4.52 12.50
C THR A 124 31.97 3.64 11.62
N LEU A 125 31.43 2.53 11.10
CA LEU A 125 32.08 1.68 10.10
C LEU A 125 32.05 2.26 8.68
N GLY A 126 31.51 3.49 8.49
CA GLY A 126 31.47 4.17 7.20
C GLY A 126 30.39 3.64 6.24
N MET A 127 29.39 2.93 6.74
CA MET A 127 28.29 2.42 5.89
C MET A 127 27.39 3.58 5.45
N SER A 128 26.99 3.58 4.18
CA SER A 128 25.98 4.53 3.69
C SER A 128 24.60 4.22 4.26
N GLU A 129 23.70 5.23 4.37
CA GLU A 129 22.33 5.08 4.90
C GLU A 129 21.50 4.03 4.15
N TRP A 130 21.74 3.86 2.83
CA TRP A 130 21.10 2.79 2.05
C TRP A 130 21.65 1.43 2.41
N SER A 131 22.97 1.32 2.63
CA SER A 131 23.60 0.08 3.06
C SER A 131 23.12 -0.33 4.45
N ILE A 132 23.03 0.63 5.39
CA ILE A 132 22.48 0.41 6.73
C ILE A 132 21.03 -0.08 6.64
N PHE A 133 20.21 0.57 5.82
CA PHE A 133 18.81 0.17 5.65
C PHE A 133 18.68 -1.28 5.16
N PHE A 134 19.37 -1.66 4.07
CA PHE A 134 19.22 -2.99 3.48
C PHE A 134 19.96 -4.09 4.22
N ARG A 135 21.13 -3.81 4.81
CA ARG A 135 22.00 -4.83 5.42
C ARG A 135 21.87 -4.93 6.94
N VAL A 136 21.37 -3.89 7.60
CA VAL A 136 21.21 -3.86 9.05
C VAL A 136 19.74 -3.78 9.42
N MET A 137 19.02 -2.74 8.96
CA MET A 137 17.65 -2.50 9.43
C MET A 137 16.66 -3.54 8.92
N ILE A 138 16.63 -3.81 7.62
CA ILE A 138 15.67 -4.79 7.05
C ILE A 138 15.84 -6.19 7.65
N PRO A 139 17.05 -6.78 7.75
CA PRO A 139 17.22 -8.10 8.36
C PRO A 139 16.75 -8.18 9.80
N ASN A 140 17.01 -7.16 10.62
CA ASN A 140 16.57 -7.11 12.01
C ASN A 140 15.06 -6.89 12.16
N ALA A 141 14.44 -6.11 11.26
CA ALA A 141 13.00 -5.86 11.24
C ALA A 141 12.20 -6.94 10.48
N LEU A 142 12.86 -7.93 9.87
CA LEU A 142 12.25 -8.88 8.93
C LEU A 142 11.01 -9.59 9.49
N PRO A 143 10.98 -10.09 10.74
CA PRO A 143 9.80 -10.75 11.30
C PRO A 143 8.55 -9.83 11.29
N GLY A 144 8.71 -8.57 11.68
CA GLY A 144 7.63 -7.59 11.70
C GLY A 144 7.21 -7.15 10.29
N ILE A 145 8.17 -7.03 9.37
CA ILE A 145 7.90 -6.73 7.95
C ILE A 145 7.11 -7.86 7.29
N ILE A 146 7.48 -9.12 7.52
CA ILE A 146 6.75 -10.29 6.99
C ILE A 146 5.34 -10.34 7.58
N SER A 147 5.20 -10.16 8.91
CA SER A 147 3.89 -10.09 9.57
C SER A 147 3.00 -9.03 8.95
N GLY A 148 3.55 -7.83 8.71
CA GLY A 148 2.85 -6.75 8.01
C GLY A 148 2.43 -7.13 6.59
N GLY A 149 3.28 -7.83 5.86
CA GLY A 149 2.99 -8.35 4.52
C GLY A 149 1.82 -9.34 4.52
N VAL A 150 1.79 -10.27 5.47
CA VAL A 150 0.69 -11.25 5.63
C VAL A 150 -0.63 -10.54 5.94
N LEU A 151 -0.62 -9.58 6.86
CA LEU A 151 -1.81 -8.79 7.21
C LEU A 151 -2.30 -7.96 6.02
N ALA A 152 -1.39 -7.32 5.30
CA ALA A 152 -1.73 -6.53 4.11
C ALA A 152 -2.28 -7.41 2.98
N PHE A 153 -1.73 -8.61 2.77
CA PHE A 153 -2.24 -9.57 1.81
C PHE A 153 -3.66 -10.02 2.16
N ALA A 154 -3.89 -10.42 3.42
CA ALA A 154 -5.21 -10.82 3.90
C ALA A 154 -6.24 -9.69 3.75
N ARG A 155 -5.85 -8.45 4.06
CA ARG A 155 -6.69 -7.25 3.88
C ARG A 155 -7.01 -6.99 2.41
N GLY A 156 -6.01 -7.10 1.52
CA GLY A 156 -6.19 -6.94 0.09
C GLY A 156 -7.06 -8.02 -0.54
N LEU A 157 -6.92 -9.27 -0.06
CA LEU A 157 -7.74 -10.40 -0.52
C LEU A 157 -9.22 -10.24 -0.15
N GLY A 158 -9.51 -9.70 1.04
CA GLY A 158 -10.87 -9.46 1.52
C GLY A 158 -11.46 -8.10 1.09
N GLU A 159 -10.81 -7.38 0.15
CA GLU A 159 -11.28 -6.07 -0.26
C GLU A 159 -12.39 -6.16 -1.29
N PHE A 160 -13.60 -5.82 -0.86
CA PHE A 160 -14.79 -5.79 -1.72
C PHE A 160 -15.37 -4.37 -1.83
N GLY A 161 -15.46 -3.63 -0.74
CA GLY A 161 -16.18 -2.36 -0.67
C GLY A 161 -15.62 -1.28 -1.60
N ALA A 162 -14.31 -1.02 -1.52
CA ALA A 162 -13.67 -0.04 -2.39
C ALA A 162 -13.61 -0.55 -3.83
N THR A 163 -13.37 -1.85 -4.03
CA THR A 163 -13.36 -2.47 -5.35
C THR A 163 -14.71 -2.34 -6.05
N ALA A 164 -15.83 -2.62 -5.37
CA ALA A 164 -17.16 -2.49 -5.94
C ALA A 164 -17.46 -1.07 -6.42
N MET A 165 -16.98 -0.06 -5.68
CA MET A 165 -17.20 1.35 -6.03
C MET A 165 -16.38 1.80 -7.25
N ILE A 166 -15.07 1.49 -7.31
CA ILE A 166 -14.22 1.98 -8.40
C ILE A 166 -14.22 1.06 -9.62
N ALA A 167 -14.39 -0.26 -9.44
CA ALA A 167 -14.28 -1.26 -10.51
C ALA A 167 -15.62 -1.83 -10.97
N GLY A 168 -16.75 -1.61 -10.25
CA GLY A 168 -18.11 -1.86 -10.70
C GLY A 168 -18.60 -3.30 -10.64
N ASN A 169 -17.93 -4.22 -9.91
CA ASN A 169 -18.39 -5.62 -9.71
C ASN A 169 -18.84 -6.35 -10.99
N ILE A 170 -18.11 -6.20 -12.10
CA ILE A 170 -18.44 -6.76 -13.41
C ILE A 170 -18.08 -8.25 -13.43
N ARG A 171 -19.06 -9.13 -13.73
CA ARG A 171 -18.88 -10.58 -13.80
C ARG A 171 -17.77 -10.97 -14.78
N GLY A 172 -16.86 -11.83 -14.34
CA GLY A 172 -15.72 -12.30 -15.14
C GLY A 172 -14.59 -11.28 -15.38
N LYS A 173 -14.73 -10.02 -14.89
CA LYS A 173 -13.75 -8.95 -15.11
C LYS A 173 -13.25 -8.31 -13.80
N THR A 174 -14.16 -7.85 -12.94
CA THR A 174 -13.82 -7.10 -11.73
C THR A 174 -14.55 -7.59 -10.48
N ARG A 175 -15.36 -8.63 -10.60
CA ARG A 175 -16.07 -9.24 -9.47
C ARG A 175 -15.07 -10.00 -8.59
N THR A 176 -14.79 -9.48 -7.41
CA THR A 176 -13.93 -10.08 -6.38
C THR A 176 -14.75 -10.73 -5.27
#